data_c1bc8b15d35d2317cd9829d4faddcaf5
#
_entry.id   c1bc8b15d35d2317cd9829d4faddcaf5
#
_cell.length_a   1.000
_cell.length_b   1.000
_cell.length_c   1.000
_cell.angle_alpha   90.00
_cell.angle_beta   90.00
_cell.angle_gamma   90.00
#
_symmetry.space_group_name_H-M   'P 1'
#
loop_
_entity.id
_entity.type
_entity.pdbx_description
1 polymer ?
#
loop_
_entity_poly.entity_id
_entity_poly.type
_entity_poly.pdbx_seq_one_letter_code
_entity_poly.pdbx_strand_id
1 'polypeptide(L)'
;MADNLIAMERNFFTFWAIGSQGDLPYWDTLRGEGWFKPSDLAILYPGTDYARSGKDYNGPIAGVRLKAIRRSQQDIEYLNMLAAGKGWSRAKVRKALAAWADDSQAPVLTFKNLSADRLFKLRGSIQKALKENQSE
;
A
#
# COMPACT_ATOMS: atom_id res chain seq x y z
N MET A 1 -0.87 -16.13 1.90
CA MET A 1 -0.89 -14.92 2.77
C MET A 1 -0.01 -13.80 2.21
N ALA A 2 1.26 -14.05 1.87
CA ALA A 2 2.14 -13.02 1.31
C ALA A 2 1.60 -12.37 0.03
N ASP A 3 1.06 -13.15 -0.90
CA ASP A 3 0.51 -12.66 -2.16
C ASP A 3 -0.67 -11.69 -1.98
N ASN A 4 -1.50 -11.92 -0.95
CA ASN A 4 -2.61 -11.03 -0.64
C ASN A 4 -2.13 -9.67 -0.10
N LEU A 5 -1.06 -9.64 0.70
CA LEU A 5 -0.49 -8.39 1.19
C LEU A 5 0.12 -7.57 0.06
N ILE A 6 0.85 -8.22 -0.85
CA ILE A 6 1.43 -7.58 -2.03
C ILE A 6 0.31 -7.08 -2.96
N ALA A 7 -0.77 -7.85 -3.13
CA ALA A 7 -1.92 -7.43 -3.92
C ALA A 7 -2.56 -6.15 -3.36
N MET A 8 -2.67 -6.03 -2.04
CA MET A 8 -3.15 -4.81 -1.41
C MET A 8 -2.21 -3.64 -1.69
N GLU A 9 -0.92 -3.81 -1.46
CA GLU A 9 0.07 -2.75 -1.63
C GLU A 9 0.15 -2.24 -3.07
N ARG A 10 0.17 -3.13 -4.06
CA ARG A 10 0.27 -2.75 -5.48
C ARG A 10 -0.97 -2.08 -6.05
N ASN A 11 -2.16 -2.34 -5.51
CA ASN A 11 -3.40 -1.71 -5.97
C ASN A 11 -3.41 -0.19 -5.74
N PHE A 12 -2.72 0.31 -4.74
CA PHE A 12 -2.62 1.74 -4.48
C PHE A 12 -1.91 2.51 -5.58
N PHE A 13 -0.99 1.89 -6.32
CA PHE A 13 -0.38 2.49 -7.52
C PHE A 13 -1.42 2.69 -8.63
N THR A 14 -2.38 1.76 -8.79
CA THR A 14 -3.52 1.94 -9.70
C THR A 14 -4.38 3.12 -9.27
N PHE A 15 -4.74 3.20 -7.98
CA PHE A 15 -5.54 4.31 -7.45
C PHE A 15 -4.86 5.66 -7.67
N TRP A 16 -3.58 5.74 -7.41
CA TRP A 16 -2.82 6.97 -7.68
C TRP A 16 -2.81 7.30 -9.18
N ALA A 17 -2.60 6.32 -10.05
CA ALA A 17 -2.50 6.52 -11.50
C ALA A 17 -3.80 7.03 -12.13
N ILE A 18 -4.97 6.61 -11.62
CA ILE A 18 -6.29 7.09 -12.08
C ILE A 18 -6.71 8.41 -11.46
N GLY A 19 -5.94 8.95 -10.50
CA GLY A 19 -6.25 10.22 -9.85
C GLY A 19 -7.23 10.09 -8.68
N SER A 20 -7.40 8.90 -8.10
CA SER A 20 -8.20 8.73 -6.89
C SER A 20 -7.68 9.62 -5.77
N GLN A 21 -8.58 10.28 -5.05
CA GLN A 21 -8.27 11.09 -3.88
C GLN A 21 -8.35 10.31 -2.57
N GLY A 22 -8.84 9.08 -2.63
CA GLY A 22 -8.96 8.19 -1.48
C GLY A 22 -9.44 6.81 -1.89
N ASP A 23 -9.34 5.89 -0.96
CA ASP A 23 -9.89 4.54 -1.04
C ASP A 23 -10.70 4.28 0.22
N LEU A 24 -11.89 3.73 0.06
CA LEU A 24 -12.76 3.33 1.16
C LEU A 24 -12.95 1.81 1.10
N PRO A 25 -11.95 1.04 1.54
CA PRO A 25 -12.05 -0.40 1.53
C PRO A 25 -13.09 -0.88 2.55
N TYR A 26 -13.77 -1.97 2.23
CA TYR A 26 -14.59 -2.69 3.19
C TYR A 26 -13.67 -3.53 4.09
N TRP A 27 -13.43 -3.05 5.30
CA TRP A 27 -12.60 -3.70 6.30
C TRP A 27 -13.36 -3.94 7.59
N ASP A 28 -12.92 -4.92 8.37
CA ASP A 28 -13.55 -5.26 9.63
C ASP A 28 -12.55 -5.38 10.78
N THR A 29 -13.09 -5.30 11.98
CA THR A 29 -12.41 -5.67 13.21
C THR A 29 -12.77 -7.11 13.54
N LEU A 30 -11.77 -7.93 13.75
CA LEU A 30 -12.00 -9.32 14.16
C LEU A 30 -12.65 -9.34 15.54
N ARG A 31 -13.74 -10.11 15.69
CA ARG A 31 -14.51 -10.23 16.94
C ARG A 31 -14.67 -11.70 17.34
N GLY A 32 -14.68 -11.95 18.66
CA GLY A 32 -15.01 -13.26 19.22
C GLY A 32 -14.17 -14.40 18.68
N GLU A 33 -14.82 -15.40 18.07
CA GLU A 33 -14.16 -16.57 17.50
C GLU A 33 -13.27 -16.29 16.29
N GLY A 34 -13.26 -15.07 15.80
CA GLY A 34 -12.49 -14.69 14.62
C GLY A 34 -10.97 -14.88 14.76
N TRP A 35 -10.44 -14.99 15.99
CA TRP A 35 -9.05 -15.36 16.22
C TRP A 35 -8.70 -16.75 15.67
N PHE A 36 -9.68 -17.63 15.63
CA PHE A 36 -9.52 -19.02 15.23
C PHE A 36 -9.96 -19.29 13.78
N LYS A 37 -10.57 -18.29 13.13
CA LYS A 37 -11.03 -18.38 11.73
C LYS A 37 -10.29 -17.36 10.89
N PRO A 38 -9.68 -17.77 9.76
CA PRO A 38 -9.09 -16.81 8.82
C PRO A 38 -10.13 -15.79 8.36
N SER A 39 -9.77 -14.51 8.39
CA SER A 39 -10.59 -13.44 7.83
C SER A 39 -9.76 -12.64 6.83
N ASP A 40 -10.28 -12.50 5.62
CA ASP A 40 -9.64 -11.70 4.57
C ASP A 40 -9.90 -10.19 4.74
N LEU A 41 -10.81 -9.83 5.66
CA LEU A 41 -11.21 -8.44 5.89
C LEU A 41 -10.65 -7.85 7.18
N ALA A 42 -10.17 -8.68 8.12
CA ALA A 42 -9.70 -8.20 9.41
C ALA A 42 -8.38 -7.42 9.30
N ILE A 43 -8.39 -6.19 9.79
CA ILE A 43 -7.20 -5.31 9.91
C ILE A 43 -6.81 -5.03 11.35
N LEU A 44 -7.75 -5.18 12.29
CA LEU A 44 -7.56 -5.00 13.72
C LEU A 44 -8.06 -6.23 14.48
N TYR A 45 -7.40 -6.54 15.58
CA TYR A 45 -7.74 -7.62 16.50
C TYR A 45 -8.05 -7.07 17.88
N PRO A 46 -9.01 -7.63 18.63
CA PRO A 46 -9.31 -7.18 19.98
C PRO A 46 -8.13 -7.47 20.93
N GLY A 47 -7.67 -6.46 21.66
CA GLY A 47 -6.60 -6.62 22.64
C GLY A 47 -6.99 -7.50 23.83
N THR A 48 -8.28 -7.56 24.17
CA THR A 48 -8.82 -8.44 25.23
C THR A 48 -8.53 -9.91 25.00
N ASP A 49 -8.47 -10.35 23.74
CA ASP A 49 -8.13 -11.73 23.41
C ASP A 49 -6.63 -12.01 23.55
N TYR A 50 -5.80 -10.99 23.39
CA TYR A 50 -4.37 -11.07 23.66
C TYR A 50 -4.08 -11.18 25.18
N ALA A 51 -4.90 -10.52 26.02
CA ALA A 51 -4.79 -10.61 27.47
C ALA A 51 -5.00 -12.05 27.98
N ARG A 52 -5.72 -12.91 27.26
CA ARG A 52 -5.83 -14.35 27.58
C ARG A 52 -4.49 -15.08 27.54
N SER A 53 -3.48 -14.54 26.89
CA SER A 53 -2.10 -15.06 26.91
C SER A 53 -1.31 -14.65 28.14
N GLY A 54 -1.94 -13.99 29.13
CA GLY A 54 -1.30 -13.51 30.36
C GLY A 54 -0.63 -12.15 30.25
N LYS A 55 -0.95 -11.39 29.20
CA LYS A 55 -0.44 -10.02 29.02
C LYS A 55 -1.59 -9.01 29.03
N ASP A 56 -1.44 -7.98 29.87
CA ASP A 56 -2.40 -6.88 29.90
C ASP A 56 -2.26 -5.99 28.66
N TYR A 57 -3.30 -6.01 27.83
CA TYR A 57 -3.43 -5.11 26.71
C TYR A 57 -4.88 -4.77 26.42
N ASN A 58 -5.26 -3.53 26.66
CA ASN A 58 -6.64 -3.04 26.53
C ASN A 58 -6.94 -2.31 25.21
N GLY A 59 -5.99 -2.27 24.28
CA GLY A 59 -6.13 -1.59 23.01
C GLY A 59 -6.26 -2.53 21.81
N PRO A 60 -6.61 -2.03 20.65
CA PRO A 60 -6.65 -2.82 19.42
C PRO A 60 -5.24 -3.24 18.98
N ILE A 61 -5.11 -4.45 18.50
CA ILE A 61 -3.85 -4.98 17.93
C ILE A 61 -3.91 -4.89 16.43
N ALA A 62 -2.95 -4.19 15.85
CA ALA A 62 -2.84 -4.02 14.41
C ALA A 62 -2.42 -5.32 13.71
N GLY A 63 -3.22 -5.77 12.75
CA GLY A 63 -2.87 -6.88 11.88
C GLY A 63 -1.83 -6.48 10.83
N VAL A 64 -1.22 -7.48 10.19
CA VAL A 64 -0.26 -7.26 9.09
C VAL A 64 -0.88 -6.53 7.90
N ARG A 65 -2.19 -6.70 7.67
CA ARG A 65 -2.92 -5.98 6.62
C ARG A 65 -2.96 -4.48 6.87
N LEU A 66 -3.19 -4.05 8.11
CA LEU A 66 -3.14 -2.63 8.45
C LEU A 66 -1.73 -2.04 8.19
N LYS A 67 -0.68 -2.81 8.45
CA LYS A 67 0.69 -2.40 8.13
C LYS A 67 0.92 -2.29 6.62
N ALA A 68 0.36 -3.20 5.83
CA ALA A 68 0.41 -3.13 4.37
C ALA A 68 -0.31 -1.88 3.83
N ILE A 69 -1.50 -1.56 4.35
CA ILE A 69 -2.25 -0.33 4.00
C ILE A 69 -1.42 0.92 4.34
N ARG A 70 -0.86 1.00 5.53
CA ARG A 70 0.01 2.13 5.92
C ARG A 70 1.21 2.28 4.98
N ARG A 71 1.81 1.16 4.58
CA ARG A 71 2.91 1.18 3.61
C ARG A 71 2.47 1.74 2.26
N SER A 72 1.29 1.33 1.80
CA SER A 72 0.71 1.82 0.55
C SER A 72 0.38 3.31 0.61
N GLN A 73 -0.10 3.80 1.74
CA GLN A 73 -0.30 5.24 1.95
C GLN A 73 1.02 6.01 1.86
N GLN A 74 2.10 5.48 2.43
CA GLN A 74 3.43 6.07 2.27
C GLN A 74 3.89 6.10 0.81
N ASP A 75 3.63 5.04 0.04
CA ASP A 75 3.93 5.02 -1.39
C ASP A 75 3.18 6.12 -2.15
N ILE A 76 1.90 6.35 -1.83
CA ILE A 76 1.09 7.44 -2.39
C ILE A 76 1.71 8.81 -2.05
N GLU A 77 2.11 9.03 -0.80
CA GLU A 77 2.74 10.28 -0.38
C GLU A 77 4.05 10.53 -1.13
N TYR A 78 4.88 9.52 -1.30
CA TYR A 78 6.10 9.64 -2.09
C TYR A 78 5.83 9.99 -3.55
N LEU A 79 4.80 9.41 -4.17
CA LEU A 79 4.38 9.77 -5.52
C LEU A 79 3.86 11.21 -5.60
N ASN A 80 3.11 11.66 -4.60
CA ASN A 80 2.62 13.03 -4.51
C ASN A 80 3.78 14.02 -4.34
N MET A 81 4.73 13.72 -3.45
CA MET A 81 5.94 14.52 -3.28
C MET A 81 6.73 14.63 -4.59
N LEU A 82 6.87 13.52 -5.30
CA LEU A 82 7.57 13.49 -6.58
C LEU A 82 6.82 14.34 -7.63
N ALA A 83 5.48 14.21 -7.70
CA ALA A 83 4.65 14.97 -8.63
C ALA A 83 4.59 16.49 -8.34
N ALA A 84 4.86 16.89 -7.09
CA ALA A 84 4.97 18.29 -6.66
C ALA A 84 6.39 18.85 -6.80
N GLY A 85 7.37 17.99 -7.06
CA GLY A 85 8.78 18.38 -7.12
C GLY A 85 9.15 19.16 -8.38
N LYS A 86 10.27 19.86 -8.30
CA LYS A 86 10.79 20.68 -9.39
C LYS A 86 11.09 19.81 -10.63
N GLY A 87 10.56 20.23 -11.78
CA GLY A 87 10.73 19.50 -13.05
C GLY A 87 9.91 18.20 -13.17
N TRP A 88 9.07 17.88 -12.19
CA TRP A 88 8.13 16.79 -12.24
C TRP A 88 6.69 17.29 -12.34
N SER A 89 5.85 16.45 -12.92
CA SER A 89 4.40 16.64 -12.97
C SER A 89 3.71 15.30 -12.75
N ARG A 90 2.44 15.32 -12.41
CA ARG A 90 1.66 14.07 -12.28
C ARG A 90 1.72 13.20 -13.54
N ALA A 91 1.67 13.83 -14.72
CA ALA A 91 1.79 13.12 -16.01
C ALA A 91 3.16 12.44 -16.19
N LYS A 92 4.24 13.11 -15.79
CA LYS A 92 5.60 12.55 -15.83
C LYS A 92 5.75 11.38 -14.88
N VAL A 93 5.24 11.49 -13.64
CA VAL A 93 5.24 10.39 -12.67
C VAL A 93 4.42 9.21 -13.20
N ARG A 94 3.22 9.46 -13.75
CA ARG A 94 2.38 8.42 -14.34
C ARG A 94 3.10 7.70 -15.49
N LYS A 95 3.80 8.43 -16.35
CA LYS A 95 4.62 7.86 -17.43
C LYS A 95 5.75 6.97 -16.88
N ALA A 96 6.41 7.39 -15.83
CA ALA A 96 7.44 6.57 -15.16
C ALA A 96 6.85 5.30 -14.53
N LEU A 97 5.66 5.39 -13.93
CA LEU A 97 4.94 4.22 -13.37
C LEU A 97 4.50 3.23 -14.46
N ALA A 98 4.19 3.71 -15.68
CA ALA A 98 3.75 2.85 -16.78
C ALA A 98 4.77 1.74 -17.11
N ALA A 99 6.06 1.98 -16.93
CA ALA A 99 7.11 0.97 -17.11
C ALA A 99 7.01 -0.22 -16.15
N TRP A 100 6.26 -0.09 -15.07
CA TRP A 100 6.05 -1.11 -14.05
C TRP A 100 4.67 -1.77 -14.12
N ALA A 101 3.75 -1.19 -14.88
CA ALA A 101 2.39 -1.67 -15.05
C ALA A 101 2.32 -2.97 -15.86
N ASP A 102 1.19 -3.64 -15.79
CA ASP A 102 0.90 -4.86 -16.55
C ASP A 102 0.89 -4.58 -18.06
N ASP A 103 0.35 -3.41 -18.43
CA ASP A 103 0.38 -2.85 -19.79
C ASP A 103 0.71 -1.35 -19.70
N SER A 104 1.85 -0.97 -20.25
CA SER A 104 2.35 0.41 -20.22
C SER A 104 1.54 1.38 -21.10
N GLN A 105 0.77 0.86 -22.05
CA GLN A 105 -0.04 1.65 -22.99
C GLN A 105 -1.51 1.72 -22.57
N ALA A 106 -1.91 0.98 -21.55
CA ALA A 106 -3.30 0.95 -21.10
C ALA A 106 -3.76 2.35 -20.61
N PRO A 107 -5.00 2.75 -20.89
CA PRO A 107 -5.58 3.99 -20.38
C PRO A 107 -5.67 3.97 -18.84
N VAL A 108 -5.83 2.79 -18.25
CA VAL A 108 -5.77 2.55 -16.80
C VAL A 108 -4.58 1.65 -16.51
N LEU A 109 -3.60 2.18 -15.79
CA LEU A 109 -2.45 1.39 -15.36
C LEU A 109 -2.87 0.44 -14.22
N THR A 110 -2.65 -0.85 -14.44
CA THR A 110 -2.82 -1.88 -13.40
C THR A 110 -1.50 -2.53 -13.08
N PHE A 111 -1.38 -3.08 -11.86
CA PHE A 111 -0.15 -3.65 -11.33
C PHE A 111 -0.38 -5.05 -10.76
N LYS A 112 -1.34 -5.80 -11.33
CA LYS A 112 -1.76 -7.12 -10.84
C LYS A 112 -0.64 -8.15 -10.85
N ASN A 113 0.28 -8.04 -11.82
CA ASN A 113 1.40 -8.95 -12.00
C ASN A 113 2.72 -8.42 -11.38
N LEU A 114 2.66 -7.33 -10.61
CA LEU A 114 3.83 -6.78 -9.93
C LEU A 114 4.20 -7.70 -8.75
N SER A 115 5.29 -8.45 -8.90
CA SER A 115 5.83 -9.32 -7.84
C SER A 115 6.42 -8.52 -6.68
N ALA A 116 6.68 -9.17 -5.55
CA ALA A 116 7.30 -8.54 -4.38
C ALA A 116 8.64 -7.88 -4.74
N ASP A 117 9.51 -8.57 -5.47
CA ASP A 117 10.83 -8.05 -5.87
C ASP A 117 10.70 -6.83 -6.78
N ARG A 118 9.76 -6.88 -7.73
CA ARG A 118 9.50 -5.74 -8.62
C ARG A 118 8.91 -4.56 -7.85
N LEU A 119 8.02 -4.80 -6.90
CA LEU A 119 7.47 -3.76 -6.03
C LEU A 119 8.59 -3.09 -5.19
N PHE A 120 9.52 -3.88 -4.68
CA PHE A 120 10.68 -3.36 -3.94
C PHE A 120 11.58 -2.49 -4.83
N LYS A 121 11.84 -2.92 -6.06
CA LYS A 121 12.61 -2.14 -7.04
C LYS A 121 11.90 -0.85 -7.45
N LEU A 122 10.56 -0.89 -7.63
CA LEU A 122 9.76 0.30 -7.90
C LEU A 122 9.90 1.33 -6.78
N ARG A 123 9.78 0.90 -5.52
CA ARG A 123 9.99 1.79 -4.35
C ARG A 123 11.38 2.39 -4.32
N GLY A 124 12.41 1.59 -4.62
CA GLY A 124 13.79 2.06 -4.74
C GLY A 124 13.95 3.13 -5.83
N SER A 125 13.27 2.97 -6.97
CA SER A 125 13.32 3.96 -8.06
C SER A 125 12.63 5.27 -7.67
N ILE A 126 11.49 5.21 -6.96
CA ILE A 126 10.79 6.40 -6.43
C ILE A 126 11.68 7.14 -5.42
N GLN A 127 12.28 6.43 -4.48
CA GLN A 127 13.18 7.03 -3.48
C GLN A 127 14.41 7.69 -4.12
N LYS A 128 14.98 7.06 -5.14
CA LYS A 128 16.11 7.62 -5.89
C LYS A 128 15.71 8.94 -6.56
N ALA A 129 14.57 8.95 -7.27
CA ALA A 129 14.05 10.14 -7.93
C ALA A 129 13.75 11.27 -6.96
N LEU A 130 13.25 10.97 -5.76
CA LEU A 130 13.01 11.97 -4.70
C LEU A 130 14.31 12.58 -4.19
N LYS A 131 15.37 11.80 -4.00
CA LYS A 131 16.68 12.30 -3.57
C LYS A 131 17.32 13.21 -4.62
N GLU A 132 17.26 12.82 -5.89
CA GLU A 132 17.76 13.63 -7.01
C GLU A 132 17.03 14.98 -7.08
N ASN A 133 15.72 14.98 -6.85
CA ASN A 133 14.90 16.19 -6.86
C ASN A 133 15.13 17.14 -5.69
N GLN A 134 15.72 16.67 -4.59
CA GLN A 134 16.08 17.49 -3.41
C GLN A 134 17.48 18.07 -3.52
N SER A 135 18.30 17.60 -4.44
CA SER A 135 19.72 17.99 -4.57
C SER A 135 19.93 19.12 -5.59
N GLU A 136 18.89 19.54 -6.30
CA GLU A 136 18.83 20.68 -7.23
C GLU A 136 18.08 21.87 -6.61
#